data_c9b225936240fcb2e3770ad6c5cdcecc
#
_entry.id   c9b225936240fcb2e3770ad6c5cdcecc
#
_cell.length_a   1.000
_cell.length_b   1.000
_cell.length_c   1.000
_cell.angle_alpha   90.00
_cell.angle_beta   90.00
_cell.angle_gamma   90.00
#
_symmetry.space_group_name_H-M   'P 1'
#
loop_
_entity.id
_entity.type
_entity.pdbx_description
1 polymer ?
#
loop_
_entity_poly.entity_id
_entity_poly.type
_entity_poly.pdbx_seq_one_letter_code
_entity_poly.pdbx_strand_id
1 'polypeptide(L)'
;ALDAMTKLKLQDEMLRLWQMEHITMVIVTHDIDEAVYLGQQVIVLDRHPGCVRHIYDIEQSVPRDRTSLEFHRQRDKIYKEFFRVEEKPFTYAI
;
A
#
# COMPACT_ATOMS: atom_id res chain seq x y z
N ALA A 1 10.90 -5.48 -17.07
CA ALA A 1 9.82 -5.03 -16.18
C ALA A 1 8.60 -5.92 -16.33
N LEU A 2 7.90 -6.15 -15.25
CA LEU A 2 6.68 -6.95 -15.27
C LEU A 2 5.53 -6.12 -15.85
N ASP A 3 4.71 -6.74 -16.69
CA ASP A 3 3.51 -6.07 -17.14
C ASP A 3 2.47 -6.02 -16.02
N ALA A 4 1.43 -5.20 -16.19
CA ALA A 4 0.43 -4.97 -15.16
C ALA A 4 -0.31 -6.24 -14.75
N MET A 5 -0.64 -7.09 -15.71
CA MET A 5 -1.37 -8.32 -15.43
C MET A 5 -0.54 -9.32 -14.62
N THR A 6 0.73 -9.46 -14.98
CA THR A 6 1.65 -10.34 -14.25
C THR A 6 1.83 -9.86 -12.83
N LYS A 7 1.95 -8.55 -12.64
CA LYS A 7 2.08 -7.95 -11.32
C LYS A 7 0.87 -8.27 -10.43
N LEU A 8 -0.34 -8.15 -10.98
CA LEU A 8 -1.55 -8.46 -10.23
C LEU A 8 -1.64 -9.93 -9.86
N LYS A 9 -1.23 -10.81 -10.76
CA LYS A 9 -1.21 -12.25 -10.49
C LYS A 9 -0.21 -12.60 -9.38
N LEU A 10 0.94 -11.94 -9.36
CA LEU A 10 1.92 -12.14 -8.30
C LEU A 10 1.37 -11.68 -6.95
N GLN A 11 0.65 -10.56 -6.92
CA GLN A 11 0.02 -10.09 -5.70
C GLN A 11 -0.97 -11.12 -5.16
N ASP A 12 -1.79 -11.71 -6.02
CA ASP A 12 -2.75 -12.73 -5.63
C ASP A 12 -2.05 -13.98 -5.08
N GLU A 13 -0.94 -14.39 -5.70
CA GLU A 13 -0.14 -15.51 -5.22
C GLU A 13 0.46 -15.23 -3.84
N MET A 14 0.96 -14.02 -3.63
CA MET A 14 1.51 -13.63 -2.33
C MET A 14 0.45 -13.68 -1.24
N LEU A 15 -0.75 -13.18 -1.53
CA LEU A 15 -1.86 -13.27 -0.59
C LEU A 15 -2.23 -14.72 -0.27
N ARG A 16 -2.26 -15.56 -1.28
CA ARG A 16 -2.57 -16.97 -1.11
C ARG A 16 -1.55 -17.65 -0.21
N LEU A 17 -0.28 -17.40 -0.44
CA LEU A 17 0.80 -17.96 0.37
C LEU A 17 0.68 -17.48 1.83
N TRP A 18 0.43 -16.21 2.01
CA TRP A 18 0.28 -15.67 3.35
C TRP A 18 -0.87 -16.32 4.11
N GLN A 19 -2.01 -16.53 3.45
CA GLN A 19 -3.16 -17.16 4.08
C GLN A 19 -2.91 -18.63 4.40
N MET A 20 -2.21 -19.34 3.53
CA MET A 20 -1.96 -20.77 3.68
C MET A 20 -0.87 -21.07 4.70
N GLU A 21 0.18 -20.29 4.70
CA GLU A 21 1.38 -20.59 5.49
C GLU A 21 1.40 -19.89 6.84
N HIS A 22 0.49 -18.96 7.10
CA HIS A 22 0.42 -18.20 8.36
C HIS A 22 1.75 -17.55 8.73
N ILE A 23 2.45 -17.03 7.74
CA ILE A 23 3.74 -16.36 7.92
C ILE A 23 3.56 -14.86 8.03
N THR A 24 4.54 -14.21 8.66
CA THR A 24 4.59 -12.76 8.65
C THR A 24 5.35 -12.30 7.41
N MET A 25 4.73 -11.43 6.62
CA MET A 25 5.34 -10.90 5.41
C MET A 25 5.51 -9.40 5.54
N VAL A 26 6.69 -8.91 5.16
CA VAL A 26 6.96 -7.47 5.08
C VAL A 26 7.28 -7.14 3.63
N ILE A 27 6.55 -6.19 3.07
CA ILE A 27 6.69 -5.82 1.67
C ILE A 27 7.00 -4.34 1.61
N VAL A 28 8.07 -4.00 0.89
CA VAL A 28 8.45 -2.61 0.65
C VAL A 28 8.10 -2.28 -0.79
N THR A 29 7.29 -1.24 -0.98
CA THR A 29 6.81 -0.89 -2.31
C THR A 29 6.55 0.62 -2.41
N HIS A 30 6.65 1.15 -3.62
CA HIS A 30 6.23 2.50 -3.95
C HIS A 30 4.80 2.55 -4.47
N ASP A 31 4.20 1.39 -4.65
CA ASP A 31 2.85 1.27 -5.20
C ASP A 31 1.84 1.18 -4.05
N ILE A 32 1.10 2.27 -3.86
CA ILE A 32 0.12 2.36 -2.77
C ILE A 32 -1.01 1.35 -2.97
N ASP A 33 -1.44 1.12 -4.21
CA ASP A 33 -2.47 0.12 -4.50
C ASP A 33 -2.03 -1.27 -4.06
N GLU A 34 -0.77 -1.62 -4.32
CA GLU A 34 -0.20 -2.89 -3.88
C GLU A 34 -0.19 -2.99 -2.36
N ALA A 35 0.23 -1.93 -1.69
CA ALA A 35 0.29 -1.91 -0.24
C ALA A 35 -1.09 -2.13 0.39
N VAL A 36 -2.11 -1.47 -0.13
CA VAL A 36 -3.48 -1.60 0.37
C VAL A 36 -4.05 -2.98 0.06
N TYR A 37 -3.72 -3.52 -1.11
CA TYR A 37 -4.22 -4.83 -1.51
C TYR A 37 -3.65 -5.96 -0.67
N LEU A 38 -2.37 -5.89 -0.35
CA LEU A 38 -1.64 -6.97 0.32
C LEU A 38 -1.57 -6.80 1.84
N GLY A 39 -1.49 -5.58 2.33
CA GLY A 39 -1.15 -5.34 3.72
C GLY A 39 -2.33 -5.42 4.66
N GLN A 40 -2.10 -5.92 5.86
CA GLN A 40 -3.01 -5.75 6.98
C GLN A 40 -2.74 -4.40 7.65
N GLN A 41 -1.50 -3.97 7.61
CA GLN A 41 -1.08 -2.64 8.02
C GLN A 41 -0.23 -2.04 6.92
N VAL A 42 -0.44 -0.78 6.65
CA VAL A 42 0.39 -0.01 5.71
C VAL A 42 1.12 1.05 6.50
N ILE A 43 2.44 1.01 6.43
CA ILE A 43 3.31 1.94 7.14
C ILE A 43 3.87 2.92 6.14
N VAL A 44 3.52 4.18 6.30
CA VAL A 44 4.06 5.25 5.45
C VAL A 44 5.28 5.83 6.12
N LEU A 45 6.41 5.75 5.43
CA LEU A 45 7.68 6.24 5.95
C LEU A 45 7.90 7.69 5.54
N ASP A 46 8.51 8.44 6.44
CA ASP A 46 8.93 9.79 6.13
C ASP A 46 10.21 9.77 5.31
N ARG A 47 10.55 10.88 4.70
CA ARG A 47 11.82 11.05 3.99
C ARG A 47 13.01 10.99 4.93
N HIS A 48 12.81 11.37 6.19
CA HIS A 48 13.87 11.24 7.19
C HIS A 48 14.05 9.77 7.53
N PRO A 49 15.25 9.21 7.36
CA PRO A 49 15.49 7.79 7.64
C PRO A 49 15.08 7.41 9.05
N GLY A 50 14.39 6.29 9.16
CA GLY A 50 13.97 5.76 10.46
C GLY A 50 12.70 6.36 11.04
N CYS A 51 12.05 7.26 10.34
CA CYS A 51 10.83 7.90 10.83
C CYS A 51 9.60 7.32 10.18
N VAL A 52 8.64 6.93 11.01
CA VAL A 52 7.32 6.48 10.55
C VAL A 52 6.39 7.69 10.52
N ARG A 53 5.80 7.94 9.37
CA ARG A 53 4.86 9.05 9.20
C ARG A 53 3.49 8.71 9.73
N HIS A 54 2.99 7.54 9.36
CA HIS A 54 1.66 7.10 9.75
C HIS A 54 1.53 5.60 9.55
N ILE A 55 0.67 4.99 10.35
CA ILE A 55 0.34 3.57 10.24
C ILE A 55 -1.16 3.46 10.01
N TYR A 56 -1.54 2.77 8.93
CA TYR A 56 -2.93 2.53 8.58
C TYR A 56 -3.26 1.07 8.79
N ASP A 57 -4.34 0.80 9.51
CA ASP A 57 -4.89 -0.54 9.58
C ASP A 57 -5.85 -0.72 8.42
N ILE A 58 -5.66 -1.78 7.66
CA ILE A 58 -6.54 -2.09 6.53
C ILE A 58 -7.61 -3.04 7.03
N GLU A 59 -8.81 -2.52 7.17
CA GLU A 59 -9.91 -3.25 7.80
C GLU A 59 -10.58 -4.27 6.90
N GLN A 60 -10.43 -4.11 5.59
CA GLN A 60 -11.05 -5.05 4.66
C GLN A 60 -10.45 -6.44 4.78
N SER A 61 -11.32 -7.44 4.79
CA SER A 61 -10.88 -8.84 4.78
C SER A 61 -10.24 -9.18 3.43
N VAL A 62 -9.38 -10.19 3.44
CA VAL A 62 -8.77 -10.71 2.22
C VAL A 62 -9.57 -11.91 1.71
N PRO A 63 -9.62 -12.13 0.40
CA PRO A 63 -9.07 -11.29 -0.67
C PRO A 63 -9.86 -10.00 -0.84
N ARG A 64 -9.15 -8.93 -1.20
CA ARG A 64 -9.77 -7.63 -1.38
C ARG A 64 -10.20 -7.43 -2.84
N ASP A 65 -11.25 -6.66 -3.03
CA ASP A 65 -11.73 -6.30 -4.35
C ASP A 65 -11.13 -4.96 -4.74
N ARG A 66 -10.24 -4.98 -5.74
CA ARG A 66 -9.56 -3.77 -6.22
C ARG A 66 -10.52 -2.73 -6.81
N THR A 67 -11.74 -3.15 -7.14
CA THR A 67 -12.74 -2.25 -7.74
C THR A 67 -13.76 -1.75 -6.73
N SER A 68 -13.70 -2.21 -5.48
CA SER A 68 -14.68 -1.82 -4.48
C SER A 68 -14.49 -0.37 -4.02
N LEU A 69 -15.57 0.24 -3.57
CA LEU A 69 -15.52 1.59 -3.02
C LEU A 69 -14.67 1.65 -1.75
N GLU A 70 -14.74 0.63 -0.92
CA GLU A 70 -13.96 0.55 0.30
C GLU A 70 -12.46 0.54 0.01
N PHE A 71 -12.04 -0.22 -0.99
CA PHE A 71 -10.66 -0.25 -1.42
C PHE A 71 -10.20 1.13 -1.90
N HIS A 72 -11.00 1.78 -2.71
CA HIS A 72 -10.69 3.12 -3.22
C HIS A 72 -10.61 4.16 -2.11
N ARG A 73 -11.51 4.09 -1.14
CA ARG A 73 -11.50 5.02 0.00
C ARG A 73 -10.24 4.85 0.83
N GLN A 74 -9.86 3.61 1.13
CA GLN A 74 -8.67 3.32 1.91
C GLN A 74 -7.42 3.77 1.17
N ARG A 75 -7.34 3.48 -0.10
CA ARG A 75 -6.25 3.91 -0.96
C ARG A 75 -6.13 5.44 -0.98
N ASP A 76 -7.26 6.13 -1.13
CA ASP A 76 -7.26 7.59 -1.22
C ASP A 76 -6.77 8.25 0.07
N LYS A 77 -7.09 7.70 1.22
CA LYS A 77 -6.57 8.20 2.49
C LYS A 77 -5.04 8.18 2.52
N ILE A 78 -4.48 7.09 2.05
CA ILE A 78 -3.04 6.90 2.05
C ILE A 78 -2.39 7.80 1.00
N TYR A 79 -3.01 7.93 -0.16
CA TYR A 79 -2.53 8.84 -1.20
C TYR A 79 -2.47 10.28 -0.70
N LYS A 80 -3.49 10.72 0.01
CA LYS A 80 -3.51 12.08 0.55
C LYS A 80 -2.37 12.33 1.51
N GLU A 81 -2.09 11.37 2.38
CA GLU A 81 -0.96 11.49 3.32
C GLU A 81 0.37 11.47 2.58
N PHE A 82 0.52 10.57 1.63
CA PHE A 82 1.73 10.44 0.84
C PHE A 82 2.02 11.71 0.05
N PHE A 83 1.03 12.23 -0.65
CA PHE A 83 1.20 13.43 -1.46
C PHE A 83 1.39 14.68 -0.61
N ARG A 84 0.82 14.72 0.58
CA ARG A 84 1.07 15.82 1.50
C ARG A 84 2.56 15.92 1.84
N VAL A 85 3.22 14.79 2.00
CA VAL A 85 4.66 14.75 2.25
C VAL A 85 5.43 15.21 1.01
N GLU A 86 5.00 14.78 -0.16
CA GLU A 86 5.67 15.09 -1.42
C GLU A 86 5.39 16.51 -1.92
N GLU A 87 4.21 17.05 -1.65
CA GLU A 87 3.80 18.37 -2.13
C GLU A 87 4.61 19.51 -1.53
N LYS A 88 5.05 19.37 -0.29
CA LYS A 88 5.79 20.44 0.37
C LYS A 88 6.99 20.93 -0.43
N PRO A 89 7.86 20.05 -0.96
CA PRO A 89 8.97 20.50 -1.77
C PRO A 89 8.53 21.22 -3.05
N PHE A 90 7.46 20.75 -3.68
CA PHE A 90 6.93 21.40 -4.87
C PHE A 90 6.37 22.77 -4.56
N THR A 91 5.69 22.91 -3.46
CA THR A 91 5.13 24.19 -3.03
C THR A 91 6.21 25.22 -2.85
N TYR A 92 7.35 24.83 -2.32
CA TYR A 92 8.48 25.74 -2.10
C TYR A 92 9.25 26.03 -3.38
N ALA A 93 9.17 25.17 -4.35
CA ALA A 93 9.87 25.37 -5.61
C ALA A 93 9.15 26.35 -6.53
N ILE A 94 7.88 26.52 -6.33
CA ILE A 94 7.08 27.45 -7.11
C ILE A 94 7.21 28.87 -6.58
#